data_c9371b28aa22a7936007da751c9d9458
#
_entry.id   c9371b28aa22a7936007da751c9d9458
#
_cell.length_a   1.000
_cell.length_b   1.000
_cell.length_c   1.000
_cell.angle_alpha   90.00
_cell.angle_beta   90.00
_cell.angle_gamma   90.00
#
_symmetry.space_group_name_H-M   'P 1'
#
loop_
_entity.id
_entity.type
_entity.pdbx_description
1 polymer ?
#
loop_
_entity_poly.entity_id
_entity_poly.type
_entity_poly.pdbx_seq_one_letter_code
_entity_poly.pdbx_strand_id
1 'polypeptide(L)'
;FDNVKKNMRIYKEEIFGPVLSVVRVKDFKSAVDLVNDHEFGNGTSIYTRDGDVGRTFASKIKIGMVGINIPIPVPVAFHSFGGWKRSLFGDQYMHGLEGVRFYTKLKTITSRWPSGIRSDPEFVMPTMK
;
A
#
# COMPACT_ATOMS: atom_id res chain seq x y z
N PHE A 1 14.98 23.78 4.20
CA PHE A 1 16.41 23.42 4.20
C PHE A 1 16.75 22.76 2.89
N ASP A 2 17.70 23.31 2.15
CA ASP A 2 18.17 22.79 0.86
C ASP A 2 19.47 21.99 1.02
N ASN A 3 19.79 21.21 -0.01
CA ASN A 3 20.98 20.35 -0.05
C ASN A 3 21.07 19.34 1.12
N VAL A 4 19.94 18.86 1.59
CA VAL A 4 19.87 17.85 2.62
C VAL A 4 20.47 16.53 2.11
N LYS A 5 21.20 15.82 2.98
CA LYS A 5 21.87 14.55 2.68
C LYS A 5 21.35 13.44 3.58
N LYS A 6 21.43 12.18 3.11
CA LYS A 6 20.94 10.98 3.82
C LYS A 6 21.52 10.80 5.24
N ASN A 7 22.71 11.31 5.53
CA ASN A 7 23.35 11.20 6.85
C ASN A 7 22.89 12.26 7.85
N MET A 8 22.15 13.26 7.44
CA MET A 8 21.68 14.34 8.32
C MET A 8 20.47 13.89 9.16
N ARG A 9 20.36 14.40 10.38
CA ARG A 9 19.21 14.14 11.27
C ARG A 9 17.89 14.56 10.65
N ILE A 10 17.84 15.71 9.99
CA ILE A 10 16.67 16.26 9.30
C ILE A 10 16.15 15.34 8.17
N TYR A 11 16.99 14.44 7.62
CA TYR A 11 16.58 13.43 6.66
C TYR A 11 16.01 12.18 7.33
N LYS A 12 16.55 11.80 8.48
CA LYS A 12 16.26 10.53 9.15
C LYS A 12 15.09 10.61 10.11
N GLU A 13 14.95 11.74 10.79
CA GLU A 13 13.95 11.94 11.84
C GLU A 13 12.70 12.60 11.27
N GLU A 14 11.53 12.12 11.68
CA GLU A 14 10.27 12.76 11.36
C GLU A 14 10.14 14.09 12.11
N ILE A 15 9.84 15.16 11.37
CA ILE A 15 9.70 16.50 11.93
C ILE A 15 8.23 16.91 11.86
N PHE A 16 7.55 16.94 13.01
CA PHE A 16 6.20 17.46 13.12
C PHE A 16 6.22 18.99 13.26
N GLY A 17 6.42 19.69 12.14
CA GLY A 17 6.50 21.15 12.12
C GLY A 17 6.61 21.71 10.71
N PRO A 18 6.62 23.05 10.56
CA PRO A 18 6.67 23.72 9.26
C PRO A 18 8.09 23.68 8.65
N VAL A 19 8.61 22.49 8.44
CA VAL A 19 9.96 22.25 7.91
C VAL A 19 9.87 21.47 6.61
N LEU A 20 10.46 22.02 5.55
CA LEU A 20 10.63 21.37 4.26
C LEU A 20 12.10 21.06 4.02
N SER A 21 12.42 19.80 3.78
CA SER A 21 13.75 19.33 3.41
C SER A 21 13.82 19.07 1.91
N VAL A 22 14.83 19.62 1.26
CA VAL A 22 15.06 19.47 -0.18
C VAL A 22 16.34 18.68 -0.40
N VAL A 23 16.19 17.50 -1.03
CA VAL A 23 17.31 16.67 -1.48
C VAL A 23 17.42 16.79 -2.99
N ARG A 24 18.59 17.21 -3.47
CA ARG A 24 18.84 17.35 -4.91
C ARG A 24 19.48 16.08 -5.44
N VAL A 25 18.93 15.55 -6.52
CA VAL A 25 19.44 14.36 -7.21
C VAL A 25 19.73 14.68 -8.67
N LYS A 26 20.60 13.90 -9.29
CA LYS A 26 21.07 14.16 -10.66
C LYS A 26 20.13 13.66 -11.75
N ASP A 27 19.33 12.64 -11.46
CA ASP A 27 18.49 11.96 -12.45
C ASP A 27 17.29 11.23 -11.80
N PHE A 28 16.37 10.77 -12.64
CA PHE A 28 15.17 10.04 -12.26
C PHE A 28 15.48 8.75 -11.48
N LYS A 29 16.48 8.00 -11.91
CA LYS A 29 16.85 6.75 -11.22
C LYS A 29 17.31 7.04 -9.80
N SER A 30 18.16 8.03 -9.61
CA SER A 30 18.63 8.45 -8.29
C SER A 30 17.49 8.95 -7.40
N ALA A 31 16.45 9.58 -7.96
CA ALA A 31 15.26 9.98 -7.22
C ALA A 31 14.46 8.75 -6.73
N VAL A 32 14.22 7.78 -7.62
CA VAL A 32 13.52 6.53 -7.28
C VAL A 32 14.29 5.74 -6.22
N ASP A 33 15.60 5.60 -6.39
CA ASP A 33 16.45 4.90 -5.44
C ASP A 33 16.43 5.59 -4.06
N LEU A 34 16.48 6.93 -4.02
CA LEU A 34 16.42 7.71 -2.78
C LEU A 34 15.15 7.40 -1.98
N VAL A 35 14.00 7.42 -2.65
CA VAL A 35 12.70 7.16 -2.01
C VAL A 35 12.56 5.68 -1.62
N ASN A 36 13.01 4.77 -2.46
CA ASN A 36 12.93 3.34 -2.20
C ASN A 36 13.83 2.88 -1.05
N ASP A 37 14.97 3.52 -0.85
CA ASP A 37 15.92 3.22 0.24
C ASP A 37 15.44 3.75 1.60
N HIS A 38 14.48 4.66 1.63
CA HIS A 38 13.96 5.22 2.89
C HIS A 38 13.20 4.18 3.69
N GLU A 39 13.36 4.18 5.01
CA GLU A 39 12.72 3.21 5.92
C GLU A 39 11.20 3.40 6.03
N PHE A 40 10.68 4.59 5.78
CA PHE A 40 9.25 4.89 5.74
C PHE A 40 8.73 4.89 4.31
N GLY A 41 7.45 4.55 4.15
CA GLY A 41 6.82 4.42 2.84
C GLY A 41 5.34 4.74 2.85
N ASN A 42 4.93 5.86 3.48
CA ASN A 42 3.53 6.23 3.57
C ASN A 42 2.97 6.75 2.24
N GLY A 43 3.45 7.88 1.78
CA GLY A 43 2.98 8.47 0.54
C GLY A 43 4.09 9.23 -0.20
N THR A 44 3.95 9.31 -1.52
CA THR A 44 4.85 10.09 -2.37
C THR A 44 4.08 10.64 -3.56
N SER A 45 4.58 11.73 -4.14
CA SER A 45 4.00 12.32 -5.35
C SER A 45 5.09 12.67 -6.36
N ILE A 46 4.76 12.49 -7.63
CA ILE A 46 5.58 12.95 -8.74
C ILE A 46 4.83 14.02 -9.52
N TYR A 47 5.54 15.05 -9.92
CA TYR A 47 5.04 16.12 -10.78
C TYR A 47 5.77 16.08 -12.12
N THR A 48 5.05 15.76 -13.18
CA THR A 48 5.62 15.62 -14.52
C THR A 48 4.56 15.87 -15.59
N ARG A 49 4.98 16.33 -16.76
CA ARG A 49 4.14 16.39 -17.97
C ARG A 49 4.28 15.15 -18.84
N ASP A 50 5.24 14.29 -18.54
CA ASP A 50 5.52 13.06 -19.28
C ASP A 50 4.78 11.88 -18.64
N GLY A 51 3.82 11.31 -19.37
CA GLY A 51 3.02 10.19 -18.91
C GLY A 51 3.84 8.90 -18.71
N ASP A 52 4.92 8.70 -19.46
CA ASP A 52 5.80 7.53 -19.30
C ASP A 52 6.61 7.63 -18.02
N VAL A 53 7.12 8.81 -17.71
CA VAL A 53 7.82 9.08 -16.46
C VAL A 53 6.89 8.84 -15.27
N GLY A 54 5.64 9.32 -15.34
CA GLY A 54 4.64 9.12 -14.29
C GLY A 54 4.30 7.64 -14.07
N ARG A 55 4.02 6.89 -15.13
CA ARG A 55 3.75 5.44 -15.06
C ARG A 55 4.96 4.64 -14.56
N THR A 56 6.13 4.97 -15.08
CA THR A 56 7.38 4.31 -14.67
C THR A 56 7.68 4.57 -13.19
N PHE A 57 7.46 5.78 -12.70
CA PHE A 57 7.58 6.11 -11.28
C PHE A 57 6.63 5.25 -10.45
N ALA A 58 5.33 5.29 -10.76
CA ALA A 58 4.32 4.53 -10.01
C ALA A 58 4.61 3.02 -9.96
N SER A 59 5.17 2.46 -11.04
CA SER A 59 5.55 1.05 -11.12
C SER A 59 6.81 0.68 -10.30
N LYS A 60 7.77 1.59 -10.18
CA LYS A 60 9.07 1.31 -9.54
C LYS A 60 9.14 1.71 -8.08
N ILE A 61 8.25 2.58 -7.63
CA ILE A 61 8.30 3.13 -6.29
C ILE A 61 7.74 2.16 -5.26
N LYS A 62 8.43 1.97 -4.14
CA LYS A 62 8.04 1.07 -3.05
C LYS A 62 7.39 1.85 -1.91
N ILE A 63 6.27 2.47 -2.21
CA ILE A 63 5.50 3.34 -1.31
C ILE A 63 4.02 2.96 -1.40
N GLY A 64 3.30 3.03 -0.28
CA GLY A 64 1.91 2.58 -0.21
C GLY A 64 0.91 3.45 -0.97
N MET A 65 1.13 4.76 -1.02
CA MET A 65 0.27 5.70 -1.75
C MET A 65 1.11 6.53 -2.72
N VAL A 66 0.71 6.55 -3.99
CA VAL A 66 1.44 7.25 -5.05
C VAL A 66 0.52 8.23 -5.77
N GLY A 67 0.91 9.50 -5.78
CA GLY A 67 0.24 10.56 -6.53
C GLY A 67 1.01 10.92 -7.81
N ILE A 68 0.28 11.14 -8.89
CA ILE A 68 0.83 11.73 -10.11
C ILE A 68 0.15 13.08 -10.30
N ASN A 69 0.92 14.15 -10.19
CA ASN A 69 0.42 15.54 -10.23
C ASN A 69 -0.63 15.87 -9.15
N ILE A 70 -0.60 15.13 -8.04
CA ILE A 70 -1.47 15.33 -6.88
C ILE A 70 -0.57 15.46 -5.65
N PRO A 71 -0.75 16.50 -4.81
CA PRO A 71 0.16 16.76 -3.68
C PRO A 71 0.01 15.75 -2.53
N ILE A 72 -1.21 15.25 -2.28
CA ILE A 72 -1.52 14.32 -1.19
C ILE A 72 -2.27 13.15 -1.78
N PRO A 73 -1.64 11.97 -1.94
CA PRO A 73 -2.21 10.82 -2.64
C PRO A 73 -3.17 9.99 -1.77
N VAL A 74 -3.99 10.63 -0.95
CA VAL A 74 -4.96 9.96 -0.07
C VAL A 74 -6.33 9.93 -0.76
N PRO A 75 -6.88 8.75 -1.06
CA PRO A 75 -8.22 8.63 -1.64
C PRO A 75 -9.31 8.82 -0.58
N VAL A 76 -10.57 8.83 -1.01
CA VAL A 76 -11.71 8.79 -0.11
C VAL A 76 -11.77 7.45 0.65
N ALA A 77 -12.30 7.46 1.87
CA ALA A 77 -12.18 6.36 2.85
C ALA A 77 -12.85 5.03 2.47
N PHE A 78 -13.67 4.98 1.41
CA PHE A 78 -14.22 3.70 0.94
C PHE A 78 -13.20 2.89 0.09
N HIS A 79 -12.11 3.49 -0.35
CA HIS A 79 -10.98 2.78 -0.94
C HIS A 79 -10.02 2.33 0.16
N SER A 80 -9.40 1.17 -0.03
CA SER A 80 -8.30 0.73 0.83
C SER A 80 -7.04 1.51 0.51
N PHE A 81 -6.39 2.07 1.52
CA PHE A 81 -5.13 2.80 1.37
C PHE A 81 -4.31 2.79 2.66
N GLY A 82 -3.02 3.00 2.53
CA GLY A 82 -2.11 3.09 3.68
C GLY A 82 -0.65 3.03 3.26
N GLY A 83 0.23 3.09 4.23
CA GLY A 83 1.67 3.05 4.04
C GLY A 83 2.21 1.65 3.83
N TRP A 84 3.47 1.60 3.38
CA TRP A 84 4.31 0.41 3.37
C TRP A 84 5.47 0.58 4.33
N LYS A 85 6.33 -0.43 4.43
CA LYS A 85 7.55 -0.43 5.26
C LYS A 85 7.19 -0.09 6.72
N ARG A 86 7.96 0.77 7.38
CA ARG A 86 7.69 1.20 8.77
C ARG A 86 6.53 2.18 8.93
N SER A 87 5.86 2.57 7.85
CA SER A 87 4.69 3.44 7.91
C SER A 87 3.38 2.68 8.18
N LEU A 88 3.41 1.36 8.28
CA LEU A 88 2.25 0.54 8.62
C LEU A 88 2.68 -0.65 9.48
N PHE A 89 1.85 -1.03 10.44
CA PHE A 89 1.99 -2.28 11.19
C PHE A 89 1.07 -3.35 10.58
N GLY A 90 1.66 -4.45 10.09
CA GLY A 90 0.94 -5.51 9.39
C GLY A 90 0.71 -5.22 7.90
N ASP A 91 -0.11 -6.06 7.26
CA ASP A 91 -0.29 -6.07 5.81
C ASP A 91 -1.66 -5.55 5.36
N GLN A 92 -2.56 -5.28 6.29
CA GLN A 92 -3.94 -4.86 5.99
C GLN A 92 -4.17 -3.41 6.41
N TYR A 93 -4.86 -2.67 5.56
CA TYR A 93 -5.26 -1.30 5.83
C TYR A 93 -6.59 -1.23 6.58
N MET A 94 -6.87 -0.11 7.25
CA MET A 94 -8.07 0.09 8.05
C MET A 94 -9.28 0.58 7.25
N HIS A 95 -9.11 0.99 6.00
CA HIS A 95 -10.13 1.61 5.17
C HIS A 95 -10.63 0.68 4.06
N GLY A 96 -11.81 0.98 3.53
CA GLY A 96 -12.45 0.20 2.47
C GLY A 96 -12.81 -1.22 2.91
N LEU A 97 -12.83 -2.16 1.99
CA LEU A 97 -13.12 -3.58 2.26
C LEU A 97 -12.07 -4.24 3.16
N GLU A 98 -10.84 -3.76 3.16
CA GLU A 98 -9.80 -4.28 4.06
C GLU A 98 -10.15 -3.98 5.53
N GLY A 99 -10.84 -2.88 5.83
CA GLY A 99 -11.32 -2.59 7.17
C GLY A 99 -12.29 -3.66 7.69
N VAL A 100 -13.16 -4.19 6.83
CA VAL A 100 -14.05 -5.30 7.20
C VAL A 100 -13.23 -6.55 7.50
N ARG A 101 -12.25 -6.89 6.66
CA ARG A 101 -11.38 -8.06 6.85
C ARG A 101 -10.51 -7.93 8.10
N PHE A 102 -10.06 -6.72 8.41
CA PHE A 102 -9.25 -6.45 9.60
C PHE A 102 -10.01 -6.76 10.91
N TYR A 103 -11.28 -6.39 10.99
CA TYR A 103 -12.10 -6.56 12.20
C TYR A 103 -12.90 -7.86 12.24
N THR A 104 -12.82 -8.71 11.21
CA THR A 104 -13.59 -9.96 11.11
C THR A 104 -12.69 -11.16 10.88
N LYS A 105 -13.25 -12.34 11.08
CA LYS A 105 -12.59 -13.61 10.76
C LYS A 105 -13.43 -14.37 9.74
N LEU A 106 -12.79 -14.89 8.72
CA LEU A 106 -13.43 -15.79 7.77
C LEU A 106 -13.71 -17.14 8.45
N LYS A 107 -14.95 -17.62 8.34
CA LYS A 107 -15.34 -18.96 8.76
C LYS A 107 -15.84 -19.74 7.55
N THR A 108 -15.22 -20.84 7.25
CA THR A 108 -15.70 -21.78 6.23
C THR A 108 -16.54 -22.85 6.88
N ILE A 109 -17.75 -23.06 6.36
CA ILE A 109 -18.66 -24.11 6.84
C ILE A 109 -18.98 -25.00 5.65
N THR A 110 -18.65 -26.27 5.78
CA THR A 110 -19.06 -27.33 4.84
C THR A 110 -20.08 -28.21 5.52
N SER A 111 -21.26 -28.36 4.93
CA SER A 111 -22.32 -29.18 5.49
C SER A 111 -22.90 -30.11 4.44
N ARG A 112 -23.31 -31.27 4.89
CA ARG A 112 -24.06 -32.23 4.09
C ARG A 112 -25.33 -32.62 4.87
N TRP A 113 -26.46 -32.51 4.21
CA TRP A 113 -27.74 -32.95 4.78
C TRP A 113 -28.18 -34.23 4.04
N PRO A 114 -27.95 -35.41 4.60
CA PRO A 114 -28.42 -36.65 3.97
C PRO A 114 -29.94 -36.69 3.90
N SER A 115 -30.47 -37.05 2.76
CA SER A 115 -31.90 -37.23 2.54
C SER A 115 -32.30 -38.67 2.96
N GLY A 116 -32.93 -38.84 4.14
CA GLY A 116 -33.47 -40.09 4.62
C GLY A 116 -32.60 -40.87 5.61
N ILE A 117 -33.26 -41.75 6.37
CA ILE A 117 -32.66 -42.53 7.48
C ILE A 117 -31.76 -43.69 6.98
N ARG A 118 -31.78 -44.02 5.69
CA ARG A 118 -31.14 -45.21 5.10
C ARG A 118 -30.25 -44.94 3.88
N SER A 119 -29.75 -43.77 3.67
CA SER A 119 -28.75 -43.58 2.60
C SER A 119 -27.35 -43.88 3.13
N ASP A 120 -26.69 -44.85 2.52
CA ASP A 120 -25.26 -45.08 2.72
C ASP A 120 -24.48 -43.82 2.44
N PRO A 121 -23.30 -43.63 3.08
CA PRO A 121 -22.50 -42.42 2.91
C PRO A 121 -21.95 -42.33 1.49
N GLU A 122 -22.69 -41.69 0.59
CA GLU A 122 -22.20 -41.33 -0.73
C GLU A 122 -21.41 -40.05 -0.63
N PHE A 123 -20.12 -40.15 -0.88
CA PHE A 123 -19.23 -39.02 -1.01
C PHE A 123 -19.27 -38.52 -2.46
N VAL A 124 -20.26 -37.72 -2.80
CA VAL A 124 -20.34 -37.03 -4.08
C VAL A 124 -19.92 -35.57 -3.87
N MET A 125 -18.78 -35.20 -4.42
CA MET A 125 -18.38 -33.80 -4.48
C MET A 125 -19.34 -33.01 -5.37
N PRO A 126 -19.95 -31.89 -4.92
CA PRO A 126 -20.77 -31.06 -5.78
C PRO A 126 -19.94 -30.49 -6.88
N THR A 127 -20.28 -30.80 -8.13
CA THR A 127 -19.70 -30.12 -9.31
C THR A 127 -20.56 -28.91 -9.63
N MET A 128 -19.93 -27.75 -9.79
CA MET A 128 -20.60 -26.58 -10.32
C MET A 128 -20.99 -26.86 -11.78
N LYS A 129 -22.27 -26.70 -12.10
CA LYS A 129 -22.78 -26.67 -13.49
C LYS A 129 -22.76 -25.24 -14.02
#